data_5db21a7aecd96ee604c19aab41a07603
#
_entry.id   5db21a7aecd96ee604c19aab41a07603
#
_cell.length_a   1.000
_cell.length_b   1.000
_cell.length_c   1.000
_cell.angle_alpha   90.00
_cell.angle_beta   90.00
_cell.angle_gamma   90.00
#
_symmetry.space_group_name_H-M   'P 1'
#
loop_
_entity.id
_entity.type
_entity.pdbx_description
1 polymer ?
#
loop_
_entity_poly.entity_id
_entity_poly.type
_entity_poly.pdbx_seq_one_letter_code
_entity_poly.pdbx_strand_id
1 'polypeptide(L)'
;MTAWNKYAEDVKTGKIPACKRLKQAVKRYFSDLKSPLYTFDREVVERFIAFSRVCPHVKGPMRGRPIELEPWQQFAFACILGFKVKATGRRKYTSAFIEVPRKNAKSTTAAILANWFLIMENGQQDIYTAAVSRDQARIVFDNARQMCLLSRPLRRRVNIQAHKVIHPKSNSLLKPLAAKAATIEGTNPSLSIVDEYHLHPDNGVYSALELGMGARPEGLLFAITTSGSNVVSACKQHYDYCCQILDGEEVNDSIFVLIYELDDENEVDDPAMWIKANPNIDVSVDREKLASTIQKARGIPSQWVEMMTKRFNIWCQGTTPWMGNGAWAECAGTFTEEDLHGQECYAGLDLSSTSDIFSVCYAFPVGKTIMLISRHYLPEFQLQNPANKNRAVYRQWAKAGWIRTTPGDCIDYDRIRDDIMQDAEKFNIRLVGFDTWNATHLRTQLQGAGFEVEPFPQTYLRFSPAAKSFEVFVNRRVIVHRGDPVLSWSMSNVVMQSDANANIKPNKKKSPNKIDPSVAALMAFGTFQAEHEDFAFDISDSHRQKLEEFSGV
;
A
#
# COMPACT_ATOMS: atom_id res chain seq x y z
N MET A 1 30.99 -21.79 11.02
CA MET A 1 29.94 -20.74 10.99
C MET A 1 28.72 -21.31 10.26
N THR A 2 27.53 -21.20 10.84
CA THR A 2 26.28 -21.68 10.20
C THR A 2 25.92 -20.81 9.00
N ALA A 3 25.12 -21.33 8.04
CA ALA A 3 24.78 -20.58 6.83
C ALA A 3 24.00 -19.29 7.14
N TRP A 4 23.05 -19.33 8.10
CA TRP A 4 22.31 -18.12 8.50
C TRP A 4 23.20 -17.05 9.15
N ASN A 5 24.17 -17.45 9.99
CA ASN A 5 25.06 -16.50 10.63
C ASN A 5 26.08 -15.92 9.63
N LYS A 6 26.54 -16.74 8.68
CA LYS A 6 27.37 -16.28 7.56
C LYS A 6 26.61 -15.26 6.70
N TYR A 7 25.35 -15.55 6.38
CA TYR A 7 24.49 -14.62 5.65
C TYR A 7 24.38 -13.27 6.37
N ALA A 8 24.09 -13.29 7.67
CA ALA A 8 23.99 -12.08 8.47
C ALA A 8 25.31 -11.28 8.49
N GLU A 9 26.45 -11.94 8.63
CA GLU A 9 27.77 -11.27 8.55
C GLU A 9 28.08 -10.73 7.15
N ASP A 10 27.76 -11.48 6.08
CA ASP A 10 27.95 -11.04 4.69
C ASP A 10 27.08 -9.79 4.37
N VAL A 11 25.84 -9.69 4.91
CA VAL A 11 25.01 -8.49 4.85
C VAL A 11 25.60 -7.34 5.64
N LYS A 12 26.00 -7.59 6.88
CA LYS A 12 26.56 -6.57 7.80
C LYS A 12 27.85 -5.95 7.25
N THR A 13 28.70 -6.75 6.61
CA THR A 13 29.97 -6.30 6.02
C THR A 13 29.83 -5.71 4.62
N GLY A 14 28.60 -5.73 4.05
CA GLY A 14 28.34 -5.21 2.70
C GLY A 14 28.76 -6.15 1.56
N LYS A 15 29.17 -7.37 1.87
CA LYS A 15 29.51 -8.39 0.87
C LYS A 15 28.30 -8.82 0.05
N ILE A 16 27.12 -8.82 0.67
CA ILE A 16 25.83 -8.99 0.00
C ILE A 16 25.17 -7.61 -0.04
N PRO A 17 24.86 -7.04 -1.23
CA PRO A 17 24.05 -5.83 -1.35
C PRO A 17 22.70 -6.03 -0.66
N ALA A 18 22.34 -5.13 0.24
CA ALA A 18 21.14 -5.24 1.06
C ALA A 18 20.46 -3.88 1.23
N CYS A 19 19.12 -3.88 1.21
CA CYS A 19 18.34 -2.68 1.48
C CYS A 19 18.50 -2.19 2.93
N LYS A 20 18.09 -0.95 3.20
CA LYS A 20 18.13 -0.34 4.54
C LYS A 20 17.44 -1.26 5.57
N ARG A 21 16.28 -1.78 5.27
CA ARG A 21 15.45 -2.57 6.18
C ARG A 21 16.08 -3.91 6.54
N LEU A 22 16.67 -4.60 5.56
CA LEU A 22 17.42 -5.84 5.82
C LEU A 22 18.64 -5.59 6.71
N LYS A 23 19.41 -4.52 6.46
CA LYS A 23 20.56 -4.16 7.30
C LYS A 23 20.15 -3.91 8.77
N GLN A 24 19.01 -3.26 8.97
CA GLN A 24 18.44 -3.02 10.30
C GLN A 24 17.98 -4.31 10.99
N ALA A 25 17.32 -5.22 10.26
CA ALA A 25 16.94 -6.54 10.80
C ALA A 25 18.18 -7.35 11.23
N VAL A 26 19.23 -7.33 10.41
CA VAL A 26 20.52 -7.97 10.73
C VAL A 26 21.20 -7.30 11.94
N LYS A 27 21.18 -5.97 12.06
CA LYS A 27 21.68 -5.26 13.24
C LYS A 27 20.94 -5.70 14.50
N ARG A 28 19.58 -5.82 14.43
CA ARG A 28 18.76 -6.30 15.55
C ARG A 28 19.13 -7.73 15.94
N TYR A 29 19.32 -8.65 14.98
CA TYR A 29 19.78 -10.01 15.25
C TYR A 29 21.08 -10.05 16.07
N PHE A 30 22.11 -9.26 15.69
CA PHE A 30 23.37 -9.23 16.45
C PHE A 30 23.23 -8.54 17.80
N SER A 31 22.32 -7.58 17.95
CA SER A 31 21.97 -6.96 19.23
C SER A 31 21.31 -7.99 20.16
N ASP A 32 20.36 -8.75 19.64
CA ASP A 32 19.63 -9.79 20.39
C ASP A 32 20.56 -10.92 20.87
N LEU A 33 21.54 -11.33 20.04
CA LEU A 33 22.55 -12.32 20.45
C LEU A 33 23.42 -11.87 21.64
N LYS A 34 23.58 -10.56 21.83
CA LYS A 34 24.37 -9.97 22.94
C LYS A 34 23.51 -9.58 24.12
N SER A 35 22.20 -9.56 23.96
CA SER A 35 21.26 -9.11 24.99
C SER A 35 21.20 -10.09 26.15
N PRO A 36 21.27 -9.61 27.41
CA PRO A 36 21.09 -10.47 28.59
C PRO A 36 19.66 -11.00 28.74
N LEU A 37 18.70 -10.43 28.00
CA LEU A 37 17.27 -10.77 28.07
C LEU A 37 16.92 -12.04 27.30
N TYR A 38 17.77 -12.41 26.32
CA TYR A 38 17.47 -13.50 25.39
C TYR A 38 18.53 -14.60 25.45
N THR A 39 18.08 -15.80 25.10
CA THR A 39 18.96 -16.95 24.77
C THR A 39 18.70 -17.36 23.34
N PHE A 40 19.69 -17.92 22.68
CA PHE A 40 19.56 -18.43 21.31
C PHE A 40 19.66 -19.95 21.31
N ASP A 41 18.54 -20.60 20.97
CA ASP A 41 18.42 -22.05 20.87
C ASP A 41 18.82 -22.50 19.46
N ARG A 42 20.11 -22.80 19.31
CA ARG A 42 20.68 -23.26 18.03
C ARG A 42 20.11 -24.62 17.60
N GLU A 43 19.79 -25.48 18.56
CA GLU A 43 19.30 -26.83 18.26
C GLU A 43 17.95 -26.80 17.55
N VAL A 44 17.00 -25.96 18.01
CA VAL A 44 15.71 -25.84 17.33
C VAL A 44 15.84 -25.36 15.89
N VAL A 45 16.79 -24.42 15.64
CA VAL A 45 17.04 -23.92 14.28
C VAL A 45 17.60 -25.02 13.38
N GLU A 46 18.60 -25.77 13.85
CA GLU A 46 19.21 -26.87 13.10
C GLU A 46 18.20 -27.99 12.83
N ARG A 47 17.34 -28.31 13.81
CA ARG A 47 16.23 -29.26 13.64
C ARG A 47 15.20 -28.76 12.61
N PHE A 48 14.88 -27.48 12.58
CA PHE A 48 13.97 -26.92 11.58
C PHE A 48 14.58 -27.01 10.17
N ILE A 49 15.86 -26.67 10.02
CA ILE A 49 16.58 -26.80 8.74
C ILE A 49 16.67 -28.27 8.30
N ALA A 50 16.91 -29.18 9.21
CA ALA A 50 16.89 -30.62 8.90
C ALA A 50 15.47 -31.09 8.49
N PHE A 51 14.44 -30.57 9.15
CA PHE A 51 13.04 -30.86 8.82
C PHE A 51 12.65 -30.36 7.43
N SER A 52 13.16 -29.21 6.99
CA SER A 52 12.86 -28.70 5.64
C SER A 52 13.25 -29.70 4.54
N ARG A 53 14.32 -30.47 4.72
CA ARG A 53 14.77 -31.51 3.80
C ARG A 53 13.85 -32.73 3.74
N VAL A 54 13.01 -32.90 4.77
CA VAL A 54 11.96 -33.95 4.75
C VAL A 54 10.75 -33.49 3.94
N CYS A 55 10.61 -32.18 3.70
CA CYS A 55 9.57 -31.57 2.89
C CYS A 55 10.04 -31.51 1.42
N PRO A 56 9.34 -32.17 0.47
CA PRO A 56 9.73 -32.10 -0.94
C PRO A 56 9.11 -30.88 -1.64
N HIS A 57 9.76 -30.46 -2.73
CA HIS A 57 9.14 -29.54 -3.68
C HIS A 57 7.86 -30.17 -4.27
N VAL A 58 6.79 -29.38 -4.34
CA VAL A 58 5.46 -29.90 -4.76
C VAL A 58 5.13 -29.61 -6.21
N LYS A 59 5.85 -28.69 -6.87
CA LYS A 59 5.61 -28.23 -8.25
C LYS A 59 6.91 -28.02 -9.01
N GLY A 60 6.80 -27.91 -10.34
CA GLY A 60 7.91 -27.57 -11.23
C GLY A 60 8.96 -28.67 -11.40
N PRO A 61 10.12 -28.34 -12.00
CA PRO A 61 11.17 -29.32 -12.32
C PRO A 61 11.79 -29.99 -11.09
N MET A 62 11.69 -29.36 -9.92
CA MET A 62 12.23 -29.88 -8.66
C MET A 62 11.23 -30.75 -7.89
N ARG A 63 10.03 -30.99 -8.41
CA ARG A 63 8.98 -31.79 -7.72
C ARG A 63 9.51 -33.11 -7.21
N GLY A 64 9.26 -33.38 -5.92
CA GLY A 64 9.70 -34.61 -5.24
C GLY A 64 11.10 -34.53 -4.65
N ARG A 65 11.94 -33.55 -5.01
CA ARG A 65 13.25 -33.35 -4.40
C ARG A 65 13.13 -32.67 -3.05
N PRO A 66 14.01 -32.98 -2.07
CA PRO A 66 14.07 -32.30 -0.79
C PRO A 66 14.24 -30.78 -0.95
N ILE A 67 13.62 -30.00 -0.06
CA ILE A 67 13.80 -28.55 -0.04
C ILE A 67 15.01 -28.21 0.81
N GLU A 68 16.00 -27.59 0.18
CA GLU A 68 17.13 -26.95 0.85
C GLU A 68 16.79 -25.47 1.03
N LEU A 69 16.77 -25.00 2.29
CA LEU A 69 16.52 -23.58 2.58
C LEU A 69 17.74 -22.75 2.19
N GLU A 70 17.49 -21.67 1.44
CA GLU A 70 18.50 -20.67 1.13
C GLU A 70 19.01 -19.97 2.40
N PRO A 71 20.25 -19.44 2.43
CA PRO A 71 20.83 -18.82 3.61
C PRO A 71 19.96 -17.72 4.24
N TRP A 72 19.27 -16.91 3.43
CA TRP A 72 18.36 -15.87 3.91
C TRP A 72 17.09 -16.45 4.58
N GLN A 73 16.59 -17.58 4.08
CA GLN A 73 15.46 -18.29 4.67
C GLN A 73 15.87 -18.91 6.01
N GLN A 74 17.08 -19.50 6.05
CA GLN A 74 17.64 -20.02 7.29
C GLN A 74 17.82 -18.89 8.32
N PHE A 75 18.25 -17.69 7.90
CA PHE A 75 18.34 -16.51 8.76
C PHE A 75 16.97 -16.10 9.30
N ALA A 76 15.93 -16.02 8.47
CA ALA A 76 14.59 -15.69 8.90
C ALA A 76 14.08 -16.65 9.99
N PHE A 77 14.21 -17.95 9.77
CA PHE A 77 13.74 -18.96 10.74
C PHE A 77 14.67 -19.08 11.95
N ALA A 78 15.97 -18.80 11.81
CA ALA A 78 16.87 -18.69 12.95
C ALA A 78 16.42 -17.56 13.90
N CYS A 79 16.03 -16.41 13.36
CA CYS A 79 15.48 -15.33 14.17
C CYS A 79 14.15 -15.74 14.83
N ILE A 80 13.18 -16.22 14.05
CA ILE A 80 11.82 -16.52 14.52
C ILE A 80 11.81 -17.63 15.58
N LEU A 81 12.55 -18.71 15.37
CA LEU A 81 12.48 -19.91 16.21
C LEU A 81 13.58 -19.98 17.26
N GLY A 82 14.75 -19.35 16.99
CA GLY A 82 15.94 -19.51 17.83
C GLY A 82 15.95 -18.63 19.07
N PHE A 83 15.39 -17.42 19.02
CA PHE A 83 15.41 -16.54 20.20
C PHE A 83 14.32 -16.88 21.21
N LYS A 84 14.74 -17.00 22.47
CA LYS A 84 13.88 -17.23 23.64
C LYS A 84 14.10 -16.17 24.70
N VAL A 85 13.03 -15.73 25.34
CA VAL A 85 13.06 -14.85 26.51
C VAL A 85 13.62 -15.64 27.69
N LYS A 86 14.76 -15.21 28.23
CA LYS A 86 15.48 -15.95 29.27
C LYS A 86 14.66 -16.16 30.54
N ALA A 87 13.84 -15.17 30.92
CA ALA A 87 13.00 -15.23 32.11
C ALA A 87 11.86 -16.28 32.03
N THR A 88 11.38 -16.58 30.82
CA THR A 88 10.21 -17.47 30.64
C THR A 88 10.52 -18.73 29.86
N GLY A 89 11.66 -18.81 29.17
CA GLY A 89 12.01 -19.88 28.24
C GLY A 89 11.20 -19.90 26.95
N ARG A 90 10.24 -18.97 26.79
CA ARG A 90 9.34 -18.91 25.65
C ARG A 90 9.99 -18.22 24.45
N ARG A 91 9.48 -18.50 23.24
CA ARG A 91 9.91 -17.84 22.03
C ARG A 91 9.78 -16.30 22.16
N LYS A 92 10.80 -15.57 21.72
CA LYS A 92 10.79 -14.11 21.73
C LYS A 92 9.71 -13.55 20.82
N TYR A 93 9.66 -14.06 19.58
CA TYR A 93 8.79 -13.54 18.55
C TYR A 93 7.44 -14.28 18.53
N THR A 94 6.36 -13.54 18.76
CA THR A 94 4.97 -14.01 18.66
C THR A 94 4.31 -13.55 17.37
N SER A 95 4.92 -12.60 16.66
CA SER A 95 4.50 -12.16 15.34
C SER A 95 5.72 -12.03 14.42
N ALA A 96 5.52 -12.32 13.14
CA ALA A 96 6.52 -12.15 12.09
C ALA A 96 5.88 -11.48 10.87
N PHE A 97 6.47 -10.39 10.40
CA PHE A 97 6.13 -9.71 9.16
C PHE A 97 7.27 -9.89 8.16
N ILE A 98 6.99 -10.61 7.06
CA ILE A 98 7.97 -10.88 6.01
C ILE A 98 7.45 -10.33 4.69
N GLU A 99 8.10 -9.29 4.18
CA GLU A 99 7.83 -8.72 2.88
C GLU A 99 8.96 -9.08 1.92
N VAL A 100 8.66 -9.92 0.92
CA VAL A 100 9.61 -10.34 -0.11
C VAL A 100 8.89 -10.50 -1.45
N PRO A 101 9.47 -10.06 -2.60
CA PRO A 101 8.82 -10.09 -3.90
C PRO A 101 8.35 -11.47 -4.35
N ARG A 102 7.52 -11.49 -5.38
CA ARG A 102 7.05 -12.74 -6.01
C ARG A 102 8.21 -13.58 -6.50
N LYS A 103 8.04 -14.91 -6.46
CA LYS A 103 9.01 -15.95 -6.88
C LYS A 103 10.18 -16.18 -5.91
N ASN A 104 10.16 -15.58 -4.72
CA ASN A 104 11.13 -15.85 -3.65
C ASN A 104 10.64 -16.94 -2.65
N ALA A 105 9.86 -17.92 -3.11
CA ALA A 105 9.44 -19.12 -2.38
C ALA A 105 8.60 -18.88 -1.08
N LYS A 106 7.91 -17.71 -0.93
CA LYS A 106 7.08 -17.36 0.24
C LYS A 106 6.16 -18.49 0.72
N SER A 107 5.22 -18.89 -0.14
CA SER A 107 4.21 -19.91 0.23
C SER A 107 4.81 -21.29 0.47
N THR A 108 5.98 -21.59 -0.11
CA THR A 108 6.72 -22.84 0.15
C THR A 108 7.30 -22.86 1.56
N THR A 109 7.96 -21.77 1.97
CA THR A 109 8.53 -21.65 3.32
C THR A 109 7.45 -21.60 4.40
N ALA A 110 6.34 -20.92 4.13
CA ALA A 110 5.17 -20.92 5.01
C ALA A 110 4.57 -22.32 5.18
N ALA A 111 4.52 -23.13 4.10
CA ALA A 111 4.04 -24.51 4.15
C ALA A 111 4.97 -25.44 4.97
N ILE A 112 6.29 -25.22 4.92
CA ILE A 112 7.25 -25.94 5.78
C ILE A 112 7.00 -25.60 7.24
N LEU A 113 6.82 -24.30 7.57
CA LEU A 113 6.52 -23.85 8.91
C LEU A 113 5.21 -24.44 9.43
N ALA A 114 4.16 -24.50 8.59
CA ALA A 114 2.90 -25.15 8.93
C ALA A 114 3.06 -26.62 9.29
N ASN A 115 3.82 -27.36 8.49
CA ASN A 115 4.11 -28.78 8.75
C ASN A 115 5.02 -28.98 9.98
N TRP A 116 5.94 -28.05 10.25
CA TRP A 116 6.74 -28.05 11.48
C TRP A 116 5.85 -27.94 12.72
N PHE A 117 4.98 -26.94 12.78
CA PHE A 117 4.04 -26.79 13.89
C PHE A 117 3.12 -28.00 14.03
N LEU A 118 2.63 -28.54 12.93
CA LEU A 118 1.73 -29.69 12.93
C LEU A 118 2.35 -30.94 13.57
N ILE A 119 3.66 -31.18 13.33
CA ILE A 119 4.28 -32.49 13.58
C ILE A 119 5.36 -32.44 14.68
N MET A 120 6.06 -31.30 14.80
CA MET A 120 7.27 -31.20 15.62
C MET A 120 7.09 -30.41 16.91
N GLU A 121 6.09 -29.52 16.97
CA GLU A 121 5.77 -28.77 18.18
C GLU A 121 5.04 -29.64 19.20
N ASN A 122 5.28 -29.36 20.48
CA ASN A 122 4.68 -30.12 21.57
C ASN A 122 3.21 -29.72 21.81
N GLY A 123 2.41 -30.68 22.29
CA GLY A 123 0.99 -30.48 22.59
C GLY A 123 0.13 -30.40 21.31
N GLN A 124 -1.14 -30.07 21.53
CA GLN A 124 -2.10 -29.90 20.42
C GLN A 124 -1.91 -28.53 19.77
N GLN A 125 -1.69 -28.54 18.46
CA GLN A 125 -1.50 -27.35 17.65
C GLN A 125 -2.69 -27.13 16.71
N ASP A 126 -3.22 -25.91 16.71
CA ASP A 126 -4.23 -25.46 15.77
C ASP A 126 -3.57 -24.48 14.78
N ILE A 127 -3.40 -24.94 13.54
CA ILE A 127 -2.70 -24.20 12.51
C ILE A 127 -3.68 -23.75 11.44
N TYR A 128 -3.70 -22.45 11.16
CA TYR A 128 -4.59 -21.86 10.16
C TYR A 128 -3.82 -21.12 9.08
N THR A 129 -4.28 -21.27 7.83
CA THR A 129 -3.85 -20.45 6.71
C THR A 129 -4.99 -19.55 6.30
N ALA A 130 -4.73 -18.24 6.16
CA ALA A 130 -5.70 -17.22 5.82
C ALA A 130 -5.17 -16.36 4.66
N ALA A 131 -6.06 -15.91 3.78
CA ALA A 131 -5.82 -14.96 2.70
C ALA A 131 -7.14 -14.28 2.32
N VAL A 132 -7.11 -13.34 1.36
CA VAL A 132 -8.31 -12.58 0.93
C VAL A 132 -9.46 -13.48 0.47
N SER A 133 -9.16 -14.61 -0.16
CA SER A 133 -10.16 -15.59 -0.56
C SER A 133 -9.83 -16.97 -0.03
N ARG A 134 -10.84 -17.84 0.04
CA ARG A 134 -10.65 -19.24 0.44
C ARG A 134 -9.67 -19.97 -0.48
N ASP A 135 -9.71 -19.68 -1.78
CA ASP A 135 -8.84 -20.32 -2.76
C ASP A 135 -7.39 -19.87 -2.58
N GLN A 136 -7.15 -18.61 -2.26
CA GLN A 136 -5.80 -18.11 -1.92
C GLN A 136 -5.29 -18.69 -0.60
N ALA A 137 -6.13 -18.77 0.45
CA ALA A 137 -5.77 -19.41 1.72
C ALA A 137 -5.38 -20.88 1.53
N ARG A 138 -5.95 -21.55 0.54
CA ARG A 138 -5.60 -22.92 0.17
C ARG A 138 -4.21 -23.07 -0.46
N ILE A 139 -3.61 -22.02 -1.01
CA ILE A 139 -2.29 -22.13 -1.67
C ILE A 139 -1.23 -22.66 -0.69
N VAL A 140 -1.13 -22.05 0.48
CA VAL A 140 -0.18 -22.49 1.53
C VAL A 140 -0.61 -23.86 2.09
N PHE A 141 -1.90 -24.03 2.38
CA PHE A 141 -2.44 -25.30 2.85
C PHE A 141 -2.19 -26.45 1.87
N ASP A 142 -2.50 -26.27 0.58
CA ASP A 142 -2.32 -27.30 -0.43
C ASP A 142 -0.83 -27.62 -0.65
N ASN A 143 0.06 -26.63 -0.55
CA ASN A 143 1.51 -26.88 -0.56
C ASN A 143 1.91 -27.76 0.63
N ALA A 144 1.49 -27.42 1.84
CA ALA A 144 1.79 -28.23 3.04
C ALA A 144 1.21 -29.65 2.96
N ARG A 145 -0.04 -29.76 2.50
CA ARG A 145 -0.71 -31.02 2.26
C ARG A 145 0.01 -31.89 1.19
N GLN A 146 0.43 -31.29 0.09
CA GLN A 146 1.17 -31.99 -0.97
C GLN A 146 2.56 -32.43 -0.48
N MET A 147 3.26 -31.65 0.34
CA MET A 147 4.50 -32.05 0.99
C MET A 147 4.28 -33.33 1.81
N CYS A 148 3.20 -33.37 2.60
CA CYS A 148 2.84 -34.56 3.37
C CYS A 148 2.51 -35.78 2.49
N LEU A 149 1.84 -35.58 1.35
CA LEU A 149 1.52 -36.67 0.40
C LEU A 149 2.76 -37.25 -0.27
N LEU A 150 3.70 -36.40 -0.68
CA LEU A 150 4.90 -36.80 -1.41
C LEU A 150 6.02 -37.35 -0.51
N SER A 151 6.06 -36.92 0.76
CA SER A 151 7.07 -37.36 1.73
C SER A 151 6.61 -38.58 2.52
N ARG A 152 7.27 -39.73 2.32
CA ARG A 152 6.97 -40.98 3.07
C ARG A 152 7.10 -40.80 4.59
N PRO A 153 8.11 -40.08 5.14
CA PRO A 153 8.21 -39.82 6.57
C PRO A 153 7.05 -38.98 7.13
N LEU A 154 6.62 -37.92 6.41
CA LEU A 154 5.52 -37.08 6.84
C LEU A 154 4.18 -37.80 6.73
N ARG A 155 3.94 -38.47 5.58
CA ARG A 155 2.69 -39.19 5.30
C ARG A 155 2.35 -40.26 6.36
N ARG A 156 3.36 -40.89 6.95
CA ARG A 156 3.17 -41.89 8.02
C ARG A 156 2.71 -41.27 9.35
N ARG A 157 2.87 -39.94 9.52
CA ARG A 157 2.59 -39.26 10.78
C ARG A 157 1.24 -38.55 10.79
N VAL A 158 0.64 -38.32 9.61
CA VAL A 158 -0.55 -37.48 9.49
C VAL A 158 -1.69 -38.18 8.75
N ASN A 159 -2.93 -37.84 9.11
CA ASN A 159 -4.13 -38.16 8.35
C ASN A 159 -4.46 -37.00 7.41
N ILE A 160 -4.41 -37.26 6.09
CA ILE A 160 -4.53 -36.24 5.05
C ILE A 160 -5.92 -36.28 4.44
N GLN A 161 -6.68 -35.19 4.61
CA GLN A 161 -8.01 -35.02 4.05
C GLN A 161 -8.03 -33.87 3.01
N ALA A 162 -9.13 -33.70 2.31
CA ALA A 162 -9.27 -32.65 1.28
C ALA A 162 -9.15 -31.23 1.83
N HIS A 163 -9.61 -30.99 3.07
CA HIS A 163 -9.73 -29.68 3.67
C HIS A 163 -9.00 -29.53 5.01
N LYS A 164 -8.33 -30.55 5.47
CA LYS A 164 -7.54 -30.53 6.71
C LYS A 164 -6.46 -31.61 6.69
N VAL A 165 -5.40 -31.38 7.45
CA VAL A 165 -4.37 -32.37 7.76
C VAL A 165 -4.31 -32.49 9.27
N ILE A 166 -4.36 -33.70 9.80
CA ILE A 166 -4.41 -34.00 11.23
C ILE A 166 -3.17 -34.81 11.60
N HIS A 167 -2.50 -34.47 12.69
CA HIS A 167 -1.49 -35.29 13.34
C HIS A 167 -2.14 -36.08 14.47
N PRO A 168 -2.45 -37.38 14.31
CA PRO A 168 -3.29 -38.13 15.26
C PRO A 168 -2.69 -38.23 16.68
N LYS A 169 -1.33 -38.28 16.75
CA LYS A 169 -0.65 -38.44 18.02
C LYS A 169 -0.85 -37.26 18.99
N SER A 170 -0.89 -36.03 18.49
CA SER A 170 -1.09 -34.81 19.27
C SER A 170 -2.47 -34.20 19.09
N ASN A 171 -3.31 -34.75 18.22
CA ASN A 171 -4.58 -34.19 17.77
C ASN A 171 -4.43 -32.78 17.15
N SER A 172 -3.24 -32.46 16.61
CA SER A 172 -2.97 -31.18 15.95
C SER A 172 -3.64 -31.13 14.58
N LEU A 173 -4.06 -29.91 14.19
CA LEU A 173 -4.88 -29.67 13.00
C LEU A 173 -4.30 -28.54 12.14
N LEU A 174 -4.17 -28.76 10.83
CA LEU A 174 -3.91 -27.74 9.83
C LEU A 174 -5.11 -27.61 8.88
N LYS A 175 -5.68 -26.41 8.74
CA LYS A 175 -6.77 -26.13 7.79
C LYS A 175 -6.75 -24.70 7.25
N PRO A 176 -7.27 -24.46 6.02
CA PRO A 176 -7.48 -23.10 5.51
C PRO A 176 -8.74 -22.49 6.11
N LEU A 177 -8.69 -21.19 6.40
CA LEU A 177 -9.84 -20.41 6.86
C LEU A 177 -10.45 -19.61 5.70
N ALA A 178 -11.75 -19.36 5.80
CA ALA A 178 -12.42 -18.38 4.95
C ALA A 178 -12.07 -16.95 5.40
N ALA A 179 -11.97 -16.01 4.44
CA ALA A 179 -11.53 -14.64 4.65
C ALA A 179 -12.55 -13.72 5.37
N LYS A 180 -13.35 -14.25 6.29
CA LYS A 180 -14.33 -13.44 7.05
C LYS A 180 -13.93 -13.47 8.53
N ALA A 181 -13.68 -12.30 9.12
CA ALA A 181 -13.32 -12.15 10.52
C ALA A 181 -14.30 -12.89 11.46
N ALA A 182 -15.61 -12.76 11.21
CA ALA A 182 -16.66 -13.44 12.00
C ALA A 182 -16.57 -14.99 12.01
N THR A 183 -15.90 -15.61 11.02
CA THR A 183 -15.68 -17.08 11.02
C THR A 183 -14.39 -17.49 11.72
N ILE A 184 -13.57 -16.53 12.11
CA ILE A 184 -12.28 -16.70 12.78
C ILE A 184 -12.45 -16.54 14.29
N GLU A 185 -13.45 -15.76 14.72
CA GLU A 185 -13.79 -15.58 16.12
C GLU A 185 -14.04 -16.94 16.82
N GLY A 186 -13.52 -17.09 18.02
CA GLY A 186 -13.57 -18.34 18.80
C GLY A 186 -12.51 -19.38 18.42
N THR A 187 -11.62 -19.11 17.48
CA THR A 187 -10.43 -19.96 17.23
C THR A 187 -9.34 -19.67 18.27
N ASN A 188 -8.48 -20.67 18.52
CA ASN A 188 -7.34 -20.55 19.44
C ASN A 188 -6.07 -21.05 18.73
N PRO A 189 -5.56 -20.27 17.73
CA PRO A 189 -4.46 -20.70 16.89
C PRO A 189 -3.12 -20.76 17.61
N SER A 190 -2.33 -21.80 17.33
CA SER A 190 -0.91 -21.87 17.69
C SER A 190 -0.03 -21.24 16.61
N LEU A 191 -0.46 -21.39 15.35
CA LEU A 191 0.14 -20.75 14.20
C LEU A 191 -0.95 -20.23 13.26
N SER A 192 -0.89 -18.95 12.95
CA SER A 192 -1.70 -18.34 11.91
C SER A 192 -0.79 -17.84 10.80
N ILE A 193 -1.03 -18.28 9.57
CA ILE A 193 -0.31 -17.83 8.38
C ILE A 193 -1.24 -16.93 7.58
N VAL A 194 -0.90 -15.64 7.48
CA VAL A 194 -1.61 -14.66 6.65
C VAL A 194 -0.80 -14.46 5.37
N ASP A 195 -1.31 -15.02 4.26
CA ASP A 195 -0.64 -14.91 2.95
C ASP A 195 -1.23 -13.76 2.14
N GLU A 196 -0.37 -13.12 1.33
CA GLU A 196 -0.69 -11.97 0.47
C GLU A 196 -1.43 -10.85 1.24
N TYR A 197 -0.91 -10.45 2.41
CA TYR A 197 -1.55 -9.50 3.32
C TYR A 197 -1.88 -8.17 2.64
N HIS A 198 -1.09 -7.73 1.64
CA HIS A 198 -1.35 -6.50 0.87
C HIS A 198 -2.68 -6.50 0.11
N LEU A 199 -3.29 -7.67 -0.12
CA LEU A 199 -4.59 -7.79 -0.80
C LEU A 199 -5.78 -7.70 0.17
N HIS A 200 -5.57 -7.81 1.48
CA HIS A 200 -6.65 -7.75 2.46
C HIS A 200 -7.28 -6.34 2.46
N PRO A 201 -8.62 -6.26 2.40
CA PRO A 201 -9.33 -4.98 2.32
C PRO A 201 -9.20 -4.15 3.60
N ASP A 202 -9.04 -4.82 4.73
CA ASP A 202 -8.92 -4.25 6.07
C ASP A 202 -8.07 -5.15 6.98
N ASN A 203 -7.95 -4.78 8.26
CA ASN A 203 -7.19 -5.53 9.25
C ASN A 203 -8.01 -6.64 9.96
N GLY A 204 -9.27 -6.86 9.59
CA GLY A 204 -10.18 -7.71 10.36
C GLY A 204 -9.70 -9.15 10.52
N VAL A 205 -9.19 -9.77 9.45
CA VAL A 205 -8.66 -11.15 9.48
C VAL A 205 -7.40 -11.23 10.35
N TYR A 206 -6.46 -10.29 10.16
CA TYR A 206 -5.22 -10.24 10.92
C TYR A 206 -5.50 -10.08 12.42
N SER A 207 -6.30 -9.08 12.79
CA SER A 207 -6.65 -8.80 14.20
C SER A 207 -7.43 -9.94 14.85
N ALA A 208 -8.36 -10.59 14.15
CA ALA A 208 -9.10 -11.72 14.71
C ALA A 208 -8.19 -12.92 15.02
N LEU A 209 -7.19 -13.19 14.14
CA LEU A 209 -6.20 -14.24 14.38
C LEU A 209 -5.26 -13.89 15.53
N GLU A 210 -4.80 -12.63 15.61
CA GLU A 210 -3.93 -12.14 16.69
C GLU A 210 -4.63 -12.23 18.06
N LEU A 211 -5.85 -11.73 18.15
CA LEU A 211 -6.67 -11.81 19.38
C LEU A 211 -6.98 -13.26 19.76
N GLY A 212 -7.26 -14.12 18.77
CA GLY A 212 -7.51 -15.54 19.00
C GLY A 212 -6.32 -16.29 19.64
N MET A 213 -5.10 -15.79 19.48
CA MET A 213 -3.88 -16.38 20.08
C MET A 213 -3.69 -16.05 21.55
N GLY A 214 -4.49 -15.18 22.15
CA GLY A 214 -4.28 -14.68 23.52
C GLY A 214 -4.11 -15.75 24.60
N ALA A 215 -4.69 -16.94 24.40
CA ALA A 215 -4.54 -18.09 25.31
C ALA A 215 -3.32 -19.00 24.99
N ARG A 216 -2.58 -18.73 23.91
CA ARG A 216 -1.42 -19.52 23.48
C ARG A 216 -0.11 -18.84 23.90
N PRO A 217 0.64 -19.37 24.86
CA PRO A 217 1.88 -18.75 25.36
C PRO A 217 2.97 -18.58 24.29
N GLU A 218 2.97 -19.44 23.26
CA GLU A 218 3.91 -19.44 22.15
C GLU A 218 3.19 -19.42 20.78
N GLY A 219 2.02 -18.77 20.71
CA GLY A 219 1.36 -18.50 19.44
C GLY A 219 2.26 -17.72 18.48
N LEU A 220 2.16 -17.99 17.18
CA LEU A 220 2.89 -17.28 16.14
C LEU A 220 1.95 -16.81 15.04
N LEU A 221 1.85 -15.49 14.87
CA LEU A 221 1.22 -14.88 13.70
C LEU A 221 2.28 -14.64 12.63
N PHE A 222 2.21 -15.34 11.53
CA PHE A 222 3.18 -15.30 10.44
C PHE A 222 2.55 -14.65 9.20
N ALA A 223 2.79 -13.35 9.02
CA ALA A 223 2.32 -12.59 7.86
C ALA A 223 3.39 -12.55 6.77
N ILE A 224 3.01 -12.96 5.56
CA ILE A 224 3.87 -12.92 4.38
C ILE A 224 3.19 -12.17 3.25
N THR A 225 3.95 -11.30 2.57
CA THR A 225 3.37 -10.44 1.55
C THR A 225 4.41 -9.98 0.53
N THR A 226 3.94 -9.33 -0.51
CA THR A 226 4.69 -8.35 -1.31
C THR A 226 4.17 -6.97 -0.96
N SER A 227 4.80 -5.92 -1.44
CA SER A 227 4.19 -4.61 -1.43
C SER A 227 2.92 -4.59 -2.29
N GLY A 228 2.11 -3.58 -2.08
CA GLY A 228 0.85 -3.38 -2.78
C GLY A 228 0.78 -2.02 -3.46
N SER A 229 -0.35 -1.83 -4.14
CA SER A 229 -0.67 -0.60 -4.85
C SER A 229 -1.65 0.30 -4.07
N ASN A 230 -2.05 -0.12 -2.88
CA ASN A 230 -2.89 0.69 -1.99
C ASN A 230 -2.05 1.16 -0.79
N VAL A 231 -1.50 2.37 -0.90
CA VAL A 231 -0.62 2.97 0.12
C VAL A 231 -1.33 3.41 1.40
N VAL A 232 -2.65 3.27 1.48
CA VAL A 232 -3.45 3.49 2.71
C VAL A 232 -4.02 2.19 3.27
N SER A 233 -3.63 1.03 2.71
CA SER A 233 -4.11 -0.27 3.18
C SER A 233 -3.63 -0.60 4.60
N ALA A 234 -4.35 -1.51 5.26
CA ALA A 234 -3.93 -2.03 6.56
C ALA A 234 -2.53 -2.66 6.52
N CYS A 235 -2.18 -3.32 5.41
CA CYS A 235 -0.85 -3.88 5.21
C CYS A 235 0.23 -2.78 5.14
N LYS A 236 -0.04 -1.66 4.44
CA LYS A 236 0.91 -0.53 4.39
C LYS A 236 1.09 0.13 5.75
N GLN A 237 0.00 0.34 6.49
CA GLN A 237 0.07 0.85 7.87
C GLN A 237 0.91 -0.07 8.77
N HIS A 238 0.73 -1.40 8.62
CA HIS A 238 1.53 -2.38 9.36
C HIS A 238 3.01 -2.38 8.92
N TYR A 239 3.28 -2.24 7.61
CA TYR A 239 4.62 -2.05 7.08
C TYR A 239 5.30 -0.80 7.68
N ASP A 240 4.58 0.35 7.72
CA ASP A 240 5.11 1.59 8.28
C ASP A 240 5.44 1.43 9.78
N TYR A 241 4.56 0.77 10.54
CA TYR A 241 4.83 0.43 11.94
C TYR A 241 6.06 -0.48 12.09
N CYS A 242 6.19 -1.49 11.24
CA CYS A 242 7.38 -2.35 11.20
C CYS A 242 8.66 -1.57 10.88
N CYS A 243 8.57 -0.58 9.99
CA CYS A 243 9.68 0.32 9.67
C CYS A 243 10.08 1.18 10.87
N GLN A 244 9.11 1.73 11.62
CA GLN A 244 9.38 2.49 12.85
C GLN A 244 10.08 1.64 13.92
N ILE A 245 9.69 0.35 14.06
CA ILE A 245 10.41 -0.59 14.94
C ILE A 245 11.86 -0.77 14.49
N LEU A 246 12.11 -0.94 13.20
CA LEU A 246 13.47 -1.11 12.66
C LEU A 246 14.31 0.18 12.77
N ASP A 247 13.68 1.35 12.62
CA ASP A 247 14.33 2.66 12.80
C ASP A 247 14.60 2.98 14.28
N GLY A 248 13.96 2.27 15.23
CA GLY A 248 14.07 2.49 16.67
C GLY A 248 13.18 3.60 17.22
N GLU A 249 12.19 4.06 16.42
CA GLU A 249 11.18 5.03 16.82
C GLU A 249 10.09 4.41 17.68
N GLU A 250 9.82 3.12 17.46
CA GLU A 250 8.88 2.30 18.22
C GLU A 250 9.59 1.10 18.83
N VAL A 251 9.15 0.69 20.03
CA VAL A 251 9.71 -0.46 20.75
C VAL A 251 8.69 -1.60 20.78
N ASN A 252 8.94 -2.62 19.98
CA ASN A 252 8.17 -3.87 20.05
C ASN A 252 9.09 -5.07 19.78
N ASP A 253 9.48 -5.73 20.86
CA ASP A 253 10.42 -6.85 20.80
C ASP A 253 9.77 -8.17 20.38
N SER A 254 8.43 -8.25 20.38
CA SER A 254 7.70 -9.47 20.05
C SER A 254 7.45 -9.67 18.55
N ILE A 255 7.72 -8.63 17.72
CA ILE A 255 7.54 -8.68 16.27
C ILE A 255 8.89 -8.87 15.57
N PHE A 256 9.03 -9.94 14.79
CA PHE A 256 10.12 -10.12 13.83
C PHE A 256 9.76 -9.42 12.51
N VAL A 257 10.64 -8.56 12.03
CA VAL A 257 10.47 -7.83 10.77
C VAL A 257 11.58 -8.19 9.80
N LEU A 258 11.19 -8.60 8.58
CA LEU A 258 12.14 -8.88 7.50
C LEU A 258 11.57 -8.35 6.17
N ILE A 259 12.20 -7.33 5.63
CA ILE A 259 11.78 -6.66 4.41
C ILE A 259 12.90 -6.68 3.39
N TYR A 260 12.56 -7.15 2.17
CA TYR A 260 13.40 -7.15 0.98
C TYR A 260 12.76 -6.23 -0.06
N GLU A 261 13.42 -5.11 -0.33
CA GLU A 261 12.93 -4.08 -1.26
C GLU A 261 14.12 -3.41 -1.94
N LEU A 262 13.90 -2.62 -2.97
CA LEU A 262 14.87 -1.62 -3.40
C LEU A 262 14.71 -0.38 -2.52
N ASP A 263 15.82 0.30 -2.22
CA ASP A 263 15.80 1.53 -1.43
C ASP A 263 15.33 2.73 -2.26
N ASP A 264 15.54 2.68 -3.59
CA ASP A 264 15.17 3.73 -4.55
C ASP A 264 14.70 3.12 -5.88
N GLU A 265 13.75 3.78 -6.56
CA GLU A 265 13.24 3.33 -7.87
C GLU A 265 14.32 3.27 -8.95
N ASN A 266 15.32 4.16 -8.90
CA ASN A 266 16.42 4.18 -9.88
C ASN A 266 17.32 2.94 -9.78
N GLU A 267 17.32 2.23 -8.65
CA GLU A 267 18.08 0.98 -8.51
C GLU A 267 17.58 -0.15 -9.42
N VAL A 268 16.39 0.00 -10.01
CA VAL A 268 15.88 -0.94 -11.04
C VAL A 268 16.80 -0.98 -12.26
N ASP A 269 17.51 0.11 -12.54
CA ASP A 269 18.43 0.22 -13.69
C ASP A 269 19.76 -0.50 -13.47
N ASP A 270 20.10 -0.82 -12.23
CA ASP A 270 21.30 -1.57 -11.88
C ASP A 270 20.96 -3.03 -11.52
N PRO A 271 21.23 -4.01 -12.42
CA PRO A 271 20.97 -5.43 -12.15
C PRO A 271 21.71 -5.98 -10.92
N ALA A 272 22.79 -5.34 -10.46
CA ALA A 272 23.50 -5.75 -9.25
C ALA A 272 22.69 -5.44 -7.98
N MET A 273 21.82 -4.43 -8.01
CA MET A 273 20.96 -4.04 -6.89
C MET A 273 19.72 -4.92 -6.75
N TRP A 274 19.32 -5.68 -7.78
CA TRP A 274 18.09 -6.48 -7.73
C TRP A 274 18.07 -7.53 -6.61
N ILE A 275 19.25 -7.97 -6.14
CA ILE A 275 19.38 -8.88 -5.00
C ILE A 275 18.84 -8.26 -3.69
N LYS A 276 18.83 -6.93 -3.55
CA LYS A 276 18.26 -6.25 -2.38
C LYS A 276 16.79 -6.62 -2.16
N ALA A 277 16.04 -6.69 -3.26
CA ALA A 277 14.64 -7.08 -3.24
C ALA A 277 14.45 -8.59 -3.47
N ASN A 278 15.29 -9.23 -4.28
CA ASN A 278 15.12 -10.62 -4.68
C ASN A 278 16.25 -11.52 -4.14
N PRO A 279 16.17 -11.96 -2.87
CA PRO A 279 17.24 -12.79 -2.28
C PRO A 279 17.40 -14.16 -2.96
N ASN A 280 16.43 -14.60 -3.78
CA ASN A 280 16.49 -15.80 -4.60
C ASN A 280 16.84 -15.50 -6.08
N ILE A 281 17.48 -14.35 -6.37
CA ILE A 281 17.98 -14.06 -7.71
C ILE A 281 18.95 -15.17 -8.14
N ASP A 282 18.84 -15.61 -9.39
CA ASP A 282 19.60 -16.71 -9.98
C ASP A 282 19.33 -18.12 -9.34
N VAL A 283 18.41 -18.22 -8.37
CA VAL A 283 17.91 -19.48 -7.80
C VAL A 283 16.51 -19.79 -8.29
N SER A 284 15.50 -19.01 -7.88
CA SER A 284 14.10 -19.14 -8.34
C SER A 284 13.61 -17.90 -9.07
N VAL A 285 14.37 -16.81 -9.04
CA VAL A 285 14.16 -15.58 -9.81
C VAL A 285 15.21 -15.54 -10.91
N ASP A 286 14.78 -15.80 -12.14
CA ASP A 286 15.60 -15.77 -13.33
C ASP A 286 15.90 -14.30 -13.71
N ARG A 287 17.18 -13.93 -13.73
CA ARG A 287 17.68 -12.58 -13.96
C ARG A 287 17.38 -12.09 -15.38
N GLU A 288 17.53 -12.94 -16.38
CA GLU A 288 17.29 -12.58 -17.78
C GLU A 288 15.79 -12.33 -18.04
N LYS A 289 14.93 -13.20 -17.48
CA LYS A 289 13.47 -13.00 -17.55
C LYS A 289 13.04 -11.76 -16.79
N LEU A 290 13.67 -11.46 -15.65
CA LEU A 290 13.38 -10.24 -14.91
C LEU A 290 13.76 -9.01 -15.74
N ALA A 291 14.95 -8.98 -16.36
CA ALA A 291 15.40 -7.91 -17.25
C ALA A 291 14.43 -7.70 -18.43
N SER A 292 14.05 -8.78 -19.12
CA SER A 292 13.07 -8.72 -20.21
C SER A 292 11.71 -8.17 -19.77
N THR A 293 11.27 -8.55 -18.55
CA THR A 293 9.99 -8.07 -18.00
C THR A 293 10.06 -6.58 -17.65
N ILE A 294 11.18 -6.10 -17.09
CA ILE A 294 11.41 -4.67 -16.81
C ILE A 294 11.35 -3.86 -18.12
N GLN A 295 12.05 -4.32 -19.15
CA GLN A 295 12.07 -3.62 -20.44
C GLN A 295 10.65 -3.49 -21.04
N LYS A 296 9.83 -4.54 -20.97
CA LYS A 296 8.43 -4.49 -21.43
C LYS A 296 7.57 -3.55 -20.57
N ALA A 297 7.78 -3.56 -19.26
CA ALA A 297 6.98 -2.77 -18.33
C ALA A 297 7.22 -1.28 -18.46
N ARG A 298 8.42 -0.83 -18.86
CA ARG A 298 8.77 0.61 -19.03
C ARG A 298 7.86 1.35 -20.00
N GLY A 299 7.39 0.69 -21.04
CA GLY A 299 6.49 1.27 -22.05
C GLY A 299 5.02 1.28 -21.64
N ILE A 300 4.65 0.64 -20.51
CA ILE A 300 3.25 0.45 -20.09
C ILE A 300 3.10 0.79 -18.61
N PRO A 301 2.59 1.99 -18.26
CA PRO A 301 2.55 2.48 -16.88
C PRO A 301 1.92 1.50 -15.86
N SER A 302 0.81 0.83 -16.23
CA SER A 302 0.18 -0.17 -15.34
C SER A 302 1.07 -1.39 -15.07
N GLN A 303 1.84 -1.83 -16.07
CA GLN A 303 2.80 -2.91 -15.91
C GLN A 303 4.03 -2.47 -15.12
N TRP A 304 4.42 -1.20 -15.23
CA TRP A 304 5.50 -0.63 -14.42
C TRP A 304 5.16 -0.66 -12.93
N VAL A 305 3.96 -0.18 -12.55
CA VAL A 305 3.48 -0.26 -11.16
C VAL A 305 3.43 -1.70 -10.65
N GLU A 306 2.95 -2.64 -11.48
CA GLU A 306 2.96 -4.06 -11.11
C GLU A 306 4.39 -4.60 -10.93
N MET A 307 5.32 -4.20 -11.78
CA MET A 307 6.73 -4.53 -11.68
C MET A 307 7.32 -4.02 -10.36
N MET A 308 7.17 -2.73 -10.07
CA MET A 308 7.71 -2.09 -8.88
C MET A 308 7.17 -2.74 -7.60
N THR A 309 5.87 -2.98 -7.53
CA THR A 309 5.24 -3.60 -6.36
C THR A 309 5.55 -5.09 -6.23
N LYS A 310 5.42 -5.88 -7.31
CA LYS A 310 5.47 -7.36 -7.21
C LYS A 310 6.86 -7.95 -7.35
N ARG A 311 7.81 -7.19 -7.93
CA ARG A 311 9.17 -7.68 -8.21
C ARG A 311 10.25 -6.95 -7.40
N PHE A 312 9.94 -5.75 -6.90
CA PHE A 312 10.92 -4.92 -6.17
C PHE A 312 10.43 -4.42 -4.81
N ASN A 313 9.18 -4.72 -4.45
CA ASN A 313 8.56 -4.32 -3.19
C ASN A 313 8.58 -2.80 -2.94
N ILE A 314 8.54 -2.01 -4.00
CA ILE A 314 8.34 -0.58 -3.88
C ILE A 314 6.83 -0.31 -3.81
N TRP A 315 6.38 0.29 -2.72
CA TRP A 315 5.00 0.70 -2.55
C TRP A 315 4.68 1.85 -3.50
N CYS A 316 3.91 1.56 -4.56
CA CYS A 316 3.45 2.58 -5.50
C CYS A 316 1.93 2.55 -5.57
N GLN A 317 1.30 3.67 -5.82
CA GLN A 317 -0.13 3.70 -6.06
C GLN A 317 -0.49 3.01 -7.38
N GLY A 318 -1.35 2.03 -7.31
CA GLY A 318 -1.54 1.03 -8.37
C GLY A 318 -2.78 1.15 -9.20
N THR A 319 -3.18 2.34 -9.50
CA THR A 319 -3.85 2.65 -10.77
C THR A 319 -2.85 3.49 -11.54
N THR A 320 -2.80 3.38 -12.87
CA THR A 320 -2.07 4.38 -13.65
C THR A 320 -2.60 5.72 -13.16
N PRO A 321 -1.83 6.47 -12.34
CA PRO A 321 -2.33 7.76 -11.90
C PRO A 321 -2.64 8.53 -13.17
N TRP A 322 -3.75 9.22 -13.20
CA TRP A 322 -4.05 10.07 -14.33
C TRP A 322 -2.85 10.98 -14.65
N MET A 323 -2.21 11.53 -13.62
CA MET A 323 -0.94 12.27 -13.73
C MET A 323 0.23 11.31 -13.56
N GLY A 324 0.87 10.91 -14.68
CA GLY A 324 1.98 9.94 -14.68
C GLY A 324 3.27 10.45 -14.04
N ASN A 325 4.13 9.51 -13.64
CA ASN A 325 5.55 9.66 -13.31
C ASN A 325 5.96 10.87 -12.44
N GLY A 326 5.21 11.15 -11.36
CA GLY A 326 5.60 12.24 -10.44
C GLY A 326 5.31 13.65 -10.93
N ALA A 327 4.73 13.84 -12.12
CA ALA A 327 4.43 15.15 -12.70
C ALA A 327 3.65 16.07 -11.76
N TRP A 328 2.69 15.51 -11.01
CA TRP A 328 1.96 16.26 -9.99
C TRP A 328 2.88 16.75 -8.86
N ALA A 329 3.75 15.88 -8.34
CA ALA A 329 4.66 16.25 -7.25
C ALA A 329 5.64 17.35 -7.65
N GLU A 330 6.07 17.36 -8.93
CA GLU A 330 6.95 18.39 -9.47
C GLU A 330 6.27 19.77 -9.63
N CYS A 331 4.92 19.81 -9.51
CA CYS A 331 4.14 21.04 -9.50
C CYS A 331 4.04 21.68 -8.10
N ALA A 332 4.67 21.10 -7.06
CA ALA A 332 4.68 21.70 -5.73
C ALA A 332 5.52 22.97 -5.72
N GLY A 333 4.92 24.09 -5.28
CA GLY A 333 5.57 25.39 -5.15
C GLY A 333 5.59 25.90 -3.71
N THR A 334 6.32 26.97 -3.48
CA THR A 334 6.56 27.55 -2.15
C THR A 334 5.77 28.84 -1.90
N PHE A 335 4.66 29.07 -2.62
CA PHE A 335 3.81 30.25 -2.39
C PHE A 335 2.92 30.10 -1.16
N THR A 336 2.52 31.24 -0.59
CA THR A 336 1.62 31.33 0.57
C THR A 336 0.22 31.83 0.16
N GLU A 337 -0.73 31.86 1.09
CA GLU A 337 -2.05 32.46 0.83
C GLU A 337 -1.96 33.99 0.69
N GLU A 338 -1.07 34.60 1.44
CA GLU A 338 -0.81 36.03 1.41
C GLU A 338 -0.34 36.52 0.04
N ASP A 339 0.41 35.72 -0.68
CA ASP A 339 0.87 36.03 -2.03
C ASP A 339 -0.29 36.14 -3.05
N LEU A 340 -1.46 35.59 -2.68
CA LEU A 340 -2.66 35.55 -3.51
C LEU A 340 -3.76 36.53 -3.04
N HIS A 341 -3.50 37.33 -2.01
CA HIS A 341 -4.47 38.32 -1.55
C HIS A 341 -4.81 39.32 -2.67
N GLY A 342 -6.10 39.54 -2.88
CA GLY A 342 -6.64 40.41 -3.93
C GLY A 342 -6.55 39.87 -5.33
N GLN A 343 -5.93 38.69 -5.54
CA GLN A 343 -5.88 38.05 -6.84
C GLN A 343 -7.24 37.50 -7.25
N GLU A 344 -7.50 37.52 -8.55
CA GLU A 344 -8.68 36.91 -9.14
C GLU A 344 -8.57 35.38 -9.09
N CYS A 345 -9.66 34.71 -8.77
CA CYS A 345 -9.70 33.24 -8.78
C CYS A 345 -11.08 32.68 -9.18
N TYR A 346 -11.04 31.43 -9.56
CA TYR A 346 -12.18 30.62 -9.96
C TYR A 346 -12.33 29.46 -8.99
N ALA A 347 -13.52 29.29 -8.41
CA ALA A 347 -13.76 28.23 -7.43
C ALA A 347 -14.45 27.02 -8.05
N GLY A 348 -14.09 25.84 -7.60
CA GLY A 348 -14.77 24.57 -7.93
C GLY A 348 -15.20 23.85 -6.66
N LEU A 349 -16.48 23.45 -6.61
CA LEU A 349 -17.08 22.79 -5.46
C LEU A 349 -17.56 21.39 -5.87
N ASP A 350 -16.93 20.35 -5.33
CA ASP A 350 -17.41 18.97 -5.47
C ASP A 350 -18.18 18.55 -4.21
N LEU A 351 -19.48 18.49 -4.38
CA LEU A 351 -20.45 18.11 -3.35
C LEU A 351 -20.54 16.59 -3.29
N SER A 352 -19.73 15.97 -2.48
CA SER A 352 -19.88 14.53 -2.20
C SER A 352 -21.12 14.26 -1.32
N SER A 353 -21.46 12.97 -1.14
CA SER A 353 -22.50 12.55 -0.21
C SER A 353 -22.23 13.09 1.19
N THR A 354 -23.27 13.31 1.99
CA THR A 354 -23.28 13.95 3.32
C THR A 354 -22.24 13.44 4.31
N SER A 355 -21.53 12.36 4.04
CA SER A 355 -20.60 11.70 4.97
C SER A 355 -19.16 11.55 4.46
N ASP A 356 -18.81 12.16 3.33
CA ASP A 356 -17.47 12.05 2.70
C ASP A 356 -16.69 13.37 2.73
N ILE A 357 -15.45 13.36 2.22
CA ILE A 357 -14.67 14.60 2.05
C ILE A 357 -15.40 15.51 1.08
N PHE A 358 -15.71 16.72 1.52
CA PHE A 358 -16.12 17.82 0.68
C PHE A 358 -14.92 18.70 0.39
N SER A 359 -14.83 19.26 -0.82
CA SER A 359 -13.71 20.12 -1.17
C SER A 359 -14.13 21.35 -1.97
N VAL A 360 -13.52 22.47 -1.62
CA VAL A 360 -13.50 23.69 -2.42
C VAL A 360 -12.08 23.88 -2.92
N CYS A 361 -11.90 24.07 -4.21
CA CYS A 361 -10.61 24.43 -4.78
C CYS A 361 -10.71 25.79 -5.46
N TYR A 362 -9.70 26.62 -5.30
CA TYR A 362 -9.53 27.91 -5.97
C TYR A 362 -8.38 27.81 -6.96
N ALA A 363 -8.62 28.22 -8.20
CA ALA A 363 -7.63 28.32 -9.27
C ALA A 363 -7.33 29.80 -9.53
N PHE A 364 -6.09 30.21 -9.30
CA PHE A 364 -5.61 31.58 -9.45
C PHE A 364 -4.75 31.70 -10.71
N PRO A 365 -5.18 32.38 -11.76
CA PRO A 365 -4.35 32.68 -12.91
C PRO A 365 -3.36 33.81 -12.56
N VAL A 366 -2.09 33.48 -12.31
CA VAL A 366 -1.05 34.43 -11.95
C VAL A 366 0.06 34.38 -13.02
N GLY A 367 0.12 35.39 -13.85
CA GLY A 367 1.04 35.44 -14.97
C GLY A 367 0.82 34.29 -15.98
N LYS A 368 1.79 33.39 -16.10
CA LYS A 368 1.69 32.19 -16.96
C LYS A 368 1.41 30.91 -16.19
N THR A 369 1.12 30.99 -14.90
CA THR A 369 0.86 29.83 -14.03
C THR A 369 -0.56 29.90 -13.47
N ILE A 370 -1.07 28.72 -13.07
CA ILE A 370 -2.33 28.61 -12.36
C ILE A 370 -2.03 28.00 -10.98
N MET A 371 -2.20 28.80 -9.95
CA MET A 371 -1.94 28.39 -8.58
C MET A 371 -3.21 27.81 -7.95
N LEU A 372 -3.07 26.69 -7.25
CA LEU A 372 -4.20 26.00 -6.64
C LEU A 372 -4.12 26.06 -5.11
N ILE A 373 -5.23 26.47 -4.49
CA ILE A 373 -5.48 26.37 -3.04
C ILE A 373 -6.76 25.57 -2.84
N SER A 374 -6.73 24.61 -1.89
CA SER A 374 -7.91 23.81 -1.56
C SER A 374 -8.29 23.96 -0.08
N ARG A 375 -9.59 23.79 0.18
CA ARG A 375 -10.18 23.65 1.50
C ARG A 375 -10.90 22.29 1.54
N HIS A 376 -10.60 21.49 2.54
CA HIS A 376 -11.18 20.15 2.68
C HIS A 376 -11.99 20.06 3.97
N TYR A 377 -13.18 19.50 3.89
CA TYR A 377 -14.12 19.39 5.01
C TYR A 377 -14.52 17.94 5.21
N LEU A 378 -14.70 17.54 6.47
CA LEU A 378 -15.12 16.19 6.83
C LEU A 378 -15.98 16.24 8.10
N PRO A 379 -17.08 15.48 8.20
CA PRO A 379 -17.79 15.33 9.46
C PRO A 379 -16.87 14.72 10.54
N GLU A 380 -16.91 15.26 11.76
CA GLU A 380 -16.06 14.82 12.87
C GLU A 380 -16.26 13.32 13.17
N PHE A 381 -17.48 12.82 13.04
CA PHE A 381 -17.80 11.41 13.19
C PHE A 381 -16.91 10.51 12.32
N GLN A 382 -16.54 10.93 11.12
CA GLN A 382 -15.72 10.12 10.19
C GLN A 382 -14.28 9.89 10.68
N LEU A 383 -13.80 10.73 11.58
CA LEU A 383 -12.51 10.52 12.23
C LEU A 383 -12.54 9.37 13.25
N GLN A 384 -13.73 9.02 13.76
CA GLN A 384 -13.93 7.98 14.76
C GLN A 384 -14.61 6.72 14.19
N ASN A 385 -15.27 6.83 13.03
CA ASN A 385 -16.05 5.77 12.42
C ASN A 385 -15.19 4.55 12.05
N PRO A 386 -15.41 3.38 12.69
CA PRO A 386 -14.63 2.17 12.39
C PRO A 386 -14.78 1.68 10.95
N ALA A 387 -15.91 1.99 10.30
CA ALA A 387 -16.16 1.62 8.91
C ALA A 387 -15.40 2.50 7.89
N ASN A 388 -14.87 3.66 8.32
CA ASN A 388 -14.08 4.52 7.46
C ASN A 388 -12.65 3.98 7.36
N LYS A 389 -12.31 3.42 6.20
CA LYS A 389 -10.97 2.84 5.91
C LYS A 389 -9.85 3.87 5.99
N ASN A 390 -10.15 5.14 5.74
CA ASN A 390 -9.18 6.23 5.67
C ASN A 390 -9.08 7.01 7.00
N ARG A 391 -9.78 6.60 8.08
CA ARG A 391 -9.88 7.36 9.32
C ARG A 391 -8.53 7.74 9.94
N ALA A 392 -7.53 6.86 9.82
CA ALA A 392 -6.20 7.09 10.41
C ALA A 392 -5.49 8.26 9.71
N VAL A 393 -5.48 8.25 8.38
CA VAL A 393 -4.87 9.32 7.59
C VAL A 393 -5.68 10.61 7.69
N TYR A 394 -7.02 10.54 7.77
CA TYR A 394 -7.87 11.70 7.96
C TYR A 394 -7.64 12.38 9.32
N ARG A 395 -7.41 11.61 10.40
CA ARG A 395 -7.00 12.14 11.70
C ARG A 395 -5.68 12.90 11.64
N GLN A 396 -4.71 12.35 10.92
CA GLN A 396 -3.40 12.97 10.74
C GLN A 396 -3.53 14.30 10.00
N TRP A 397 -4.31 14.34 8.91
CA TRP A 397 -4.54 15.56 8.15
C TRP A 397 -5.39 16.60 8.89
N ALA A 398 -6.38 16.16 9.67
CA ALA A 398 -7.16 17.05 10.53
C ALA A 398 -6.27 17.67 11.63
N LYS A 399 -5.41 16.86 12.28
CA LYS A 399 -4.44 17.35 13.27
C LYS A 399 -3.43 18.34 12.67
N ALA A 400 -3.04 18.14 11.43
CA ALA A 400 -2.12 19.01 10.69
C ALA A 400 -2.82 20.25 10.07
N GLY A 401 -4.15 20.38 10.20
CA GLY A 401 -4.91 21.53 9.70
C GLY A 401 -5.29 21.47 8.22
N TRP A 402 -5.01 20.34 7.53
CA TRP A 402 -5.37 20.17 6.12
C TRP A 402 -6.84 19.82 5.90
N ILE A 403 -7.49 19.17 6.87
CA ILE A 403 -8.93 18.90 6.87
C ILE A 403 -9.57 19.71 7.99
N ARG A 404 -10.60 20.48 7.66
CA ARG A 404 -11.48 21.17 8.60
C ARG A 404 -12.63 20.22 8.97
N THR A 405 -12.83 19.98 10.26
CA THR A 405 -13.94 19.13 10.69
C THR A 405 -15.21 19.95 10.90
N THR A 406 -16.36 19.36 10.53
CA THR A 406 -17.68 19.89 10.84
C THR A 406 -18.32 19.05 11.95
N PRO A 407 -19.05 19.65 12.92
CA PRO A 407 -19.69 18.91 14.00
C PRO A 407 -20.69 17.85 13.50
N GLY A 408 -20.78 16.72 14.19
CA GLY A 408 -21.77 15.68 13.89
C GLY A 408 -21.32 14.66 12.85
N ASP A 409 -22.30 14.06 12.19
CA ASP A 409 -22.13 12.95 11.22
C ASP A 409 -22.32 13.38 9.76
N CYS A 410 -22.75 14.62 9.53
CA CYS A 410 -23.01 15.22 8.23
C CYS A 410 -22.14 16.46 7.99
N ILE A 411 -21.93 16.79 6.72
CA ILE A 411 -21.28 18.04 6.32
C ILE A 411 -22.17 19.22 6.71
N ASP A 412 -21.57 20.21 7.37
CA ASP A 412 -22.20 21.50 7.70
C ASP A 412 -21.96 22.49 6.56
N TYR A 413 -22.98 22.69 5.73
CA TYR A 413 -22.93 23.61 4.59
C TYR A 413 -22.89 25.08 5.00
N ASP A 414 -23.43 25.46 6.15
CA ASP A 414 -23.36 26.84 6.66
C ASP A 414 -21.91 27.19 7.01
N ARG A 415 -21.20 26.27 7.63
CA ARG A 415 -19.76 26.43 7.90
C ARG A 415 -18.96 26.63 6.62
N ILE A 416 -19.26 25.83 5.57
CA ILE A 416 -18.58 25.94 4.28
C ILE A 416 -18.86 27.29 3.62
N ARG A 417 -20.12 27.73 3.62
CA ARG A 417 -20.50 29.06 3.13
C ARG A 417 -19.70 30.14 3.85
N ASP A 418 -19.66 30.12 5.19
CA ASP A 418 -18.97 31.13 5.98
C ASP A 418 -17.47 31.16 5.69
N ASP A 419 -16.85 30.00 5.52
CA ASP A 419 -15.43 29.87 5.12
C ASP A 419 -15.20 30.42 3.70
N ILE A 420 -16.12 30.20 2.73
CA ILE A 420 -16.03 30.80 1.38
C ILE A 420 -16.17 32.31 1.45
N MET A 421 -17.07 32.84 2.31
CA MET A 421 -17.21 34.27 2.52
C MET A 421 -15.95 34.90 3.11
N GLN A 422 -15.30 34.22 4.08
CA GLN A 422 -14.01 34.65 4.61
C GLN A 422 -12.89 34.61 3.58
N ASP A 423 -12.89 33.58 2.72
CA ASP A 423 -11.92 33.51 1.62
C ASP A 423 -12.17 34.62 0.58
N ALA A 424 -13.43 35.04 0.35
CA ALA A 424 -13.77 36.18 -0.52
C ALA A 424 -13.34 37.54 0.03
N GLU A 425 -13.11 37.68 1.34
CA GLU A 425 -12.48 38.89 1.91
C GLU A 425 -11.00 39.00 1.53
N LYS A 426 -10.36 37.85 1.19
CA LYS A 426 -8.94 37.78 0.84
C LYS A 426 -8.72 37.71 -0.67
N PHE A 427 -9.60 37.00 -1.38
CA PHE A 427 -9.48 36.68 -2.81
C PHE A 427 -10.63 37.28 -3.60
N ASN A 428 -10.35 37.67 -4.86
CA ASN A 428 -11.41 38.12 -5.77
C ASN A 428 -12.00 36.89 -6.49
N ILE A 429 -13.04 36.26 -5.88
CA ILE A 429 -13.72 35.08 -6.44
C ILE A 429 -14.64 35.52 -7.58
N ARG A 430 -14.26 35.30 -8.83
CA ARG A 430 -15.00 35.70 -10.03
C ARG A 430 -16.21 34.83 -10.28
N LEU A 431 -15.99 33.52 -10.29
CA LEU A 431 -17.01 32.55 -10.65
C LEU A 431 -16.85 31.28 -9.84
N VAL A 432 -17.98 30.69 -9.41
CA VAL A 432 -18.04 29.45 -8.63
C VAL A 432 -18.71 28.36 -9.46
N GLY A 433 -17.93 27.36 -9.89
CA GLY A 433 -18.44 26.16 -10.54
C GLY A 433 -18.88 25.11 -9.52
N PHE A 434 -20.08 24.57 -9.66
CA PHE A 434 -20.61 23.58 -8.72
C PHE A 434 -21.30 22.40 -9.42
N ASP A 435 -21.27 21.21 -8.79
CA ASP A 435 -22.02 20.07 -9.28
C ASP A 435 -23.53 20.29 -9.09
N THR A 436 -24.30 19.92 -10.11
CA THR A 436 -25.76 20.10 -10.12
C THR A 436 -26.52 19.18 -9.14
N TRP A 437 -25.88 18.09 -8.64
CA TRP A 437 -26.47 17.16 -7.69
C TRP A 437 -26.28 17.63 -6.25
N ASN A 438 -27.35 17.71 -5.46
CA ASN A 438 -27.38 18.04 -4.01
C ASN A 438 -26.93 19.47 -3.60
N ALA A 439 -26.71 20.40 -4.52
CA ALA A 439 -26.14 21.71 -4.24
C ALA A 439 -27.16 22.85 -4.10
N THR A 440 -28.44 22.60 -4.22
CA THR A 440 -29.47 23.67 -4.32
C THR A 440 -29.43 24.65 -3.13
N HIS A 441 -29.22 24.13 -1.92
CA HIS A 441 -29.19 24.98 -0.71
C HIS A 441 -27.95 25.89 -0.68
N LEU A 442 -26.75 25.32 -0.77
CA LEU A 442 -25.49 26.09 -0.74
C LEU A 442 -25.40 27.06 -1.93
N ARG A 443 -25.85 26.63 -3.12
CA ARG A 443 -25.93 27.51 -4.29
C ARG A 443 -26.78 28.74 -4.02
N THR A 444 -28.01 28.54 -3.50
CA THR A 444 -28.91 29.66 -3.20
C THR A 444 -28.33 30.61 -2.17
N GLN A 445 -27.63 30.08 -1.16
CA GLN A 445 -26.95 30.89 -0.15
C GLN A 445 -25.79 31.70 -0.75
N LEU A 446 -24.94 31.11 -1.60
CA LEU A 446 -23.84 31.82 -2.25
C LEU A 446 -24.35 32.87 -3.23
N GLN A 447 -25.39 32.56 -4.03
CA GLN A 447 -26.05 33.59 -4.89
C GLN A 447 -26.66 34.73 -4.08
N GLY A 448 -27.30 34.40 -2.95
CA GLY A 448 -27.83 35.41 -2.03
C GLY A 448 -26.75 36.28 -1.37
N ALA A 449 -25.53 35.75 -1.25
CA ALA A 449 -24.34 36.49 -0.76
C ALA A 449 -23.63 37.28 -1.89
N GLY A 450 -24.13 37.25 -3.13
CA GLY A 450 -23.61 38.04 -4.25
C GLY A 450 -22.57 37.34 -5.12
N PHE A 451 -22.32 36.03 -4.91
CA PHE A 451 -21.41 35.28 -5.77
C PHE A 451 -22.08 34.93 -7.12
N GLU A 452 -21.30 35.00 -8.18
CA GLU A 452 -21.66 34.40 -9.47
C GLU A 452 -21.42 32.91 -9.42
N VAL A 453 -22.48 32.10 -9.70
CA VAL A 453 -22.44 30.64 -9.52
C VAL A 453 -22.97 29.95 -10.75
N GLU A 454 -22.17 29.10 -11.38
CA GLU A 454 -22.52 28.35 -12.57
C GLU A 454 -22.57 26.83 -12.33
N PRO A 455 -23.49 26.12 -12.98
CA PRO A 455 -23.49 24.66 -12.95
C PRO A 455 -22.31 24.08 -13.74
N PHE A 456 -21.60 23.14 -13.11
CA PHE A 456 -20.55 22.35 -13.73
C PHE A 456 -20.95 20.85 -13.73
N PRO A 457 -21.79 20.41 -14.67
CA PRO A 457 -22.27 19.03 -14.70
C PRO A 457 -21.14 18.05 -14.93
N GLN A 458 -21.13 16.94 -14.18
CA GLN A 458 -20.10 15.90 -14.26
C GLN A 458 -20.26 15.00 -15.50
N THR A 459 -20.39 15.59 -16.69
CA THR A 459 -20.52 14.92 -17.99
C THR A 459 -19.19 14.86 -18.73
N TYR A 460 -19.07 13.99 -19.72
CA TYR A 460 -17.91 13.96 -20.61
C TYR A 460 -17.68 15.29 -21.34
N LEU A 461 -18.77 15.92 -21.78
CA LEU A 461 -18.72 17.17 -22.53
C LEU A 461 -18.03 18.30 -21.73
N ARG A 462 -18.34 18.41 -20.42
CA ARG A 462 -17.78 19.48 -19.58
C ARG A 462 -16.42 19.12 -18.99
N PHE A 463 -16.21 17.86 -18.58
CA PHE A 463 -14.96 17.43 -17.99
C PHE A 463 -13.83 17.19 -19.00
N SER A 464 -14.13 16.69 -20.21
CA SER A 464 -13.06 16.23 -21.11
C SER A 464 -12.13 17.36 -21.55
N PRO A 465 -12.60 18.55 -21.96
CA PRO A 465 -11.70 19.67 -22.26
C PRO A 465 -10.86 20.06 -21.06
N ALA A 466 -11.49 20.27 -19.90
CA ALA A 466 -10.80 20.66 -18.67
C ALA A 466 -9.75 19.62 -18.24
N ALA A 467 -10.09 18.32 -18.26
CA ALA A 467 -9.16 17.26 -17.87
C ALA A 467 -7.96 17.15 -18.80
N LYS A 468 -8.18 17.21 -20.12
CA LYS A 468 -7.08 17.16 -21.11
C LYS A 468 -6.14 18.35 -20.98
N SER A 469 -6.68 19.56 -20.84
CA SER A 469 -5.89 20.78 -20.65
C SER A 469 -5.15 20.76 -19.31
N PHE A 470 -5.81 20.33 -18.23
CA PHE A 470 -5.20 20.24 -16.90
C PHE A 470 -3.99 19.28 -16.92
N GLU A 471 -4.12 18.13 -17.57
CA GLU A 471 -3.02 17.16 -17.73
C GLU A 471 -1.82 17.79 -18.48
N VAL A 472 -2.09 18.50 -19.56
CA VAL A 472 -1.04 19.23 -20.30
C VAL A 472 -0.37 20.28 -19.42
N PHE A 473 -1.15 21.02 -18.62
CA PHE A 473 -0.66 22.08 -17.76
C PHE A 473 0.17 21.54 -16.58
N VAL A 474 -0.22 20.38 -16.02
CA VAL A 474 0.59 19.68 -15.03
C VAL A 474 1.92 19.23 -15.64
N ASN A 475 1.88 18.56 -16.79
CA ASN A 475 3.11 18.08 -17.49
C ASN A 475 4.06 19.22 -17.88
N ARG A 476 3.53 20.43 -18.10
CA ARG A 476 4.30 21.64 -18.40
C ARG A 476 4.65 22.48 -17.17
N ARG A 477 4.25 22.05 -15.97
CA ARG A 477 4.44 22.80 -14.70
C ARG A 477 3.82 24.20 -14.73
N VAL A 478 2.73 24.36 -15.46
CA VAL A 478 1.88 25.55 -15.45
C VAL A 478 0.97 25.56 -14.24
N ILE A 479 0.50 24.37 -13.81
CA ILE A 479 -0.19 24.20 -12.52
C ILE A 479 0.83 24.23 -11.39
N VAL A 480 0.52 24.98 -10.33
CA VAL A 480 1.35 25.03 -9.10
C VAL A 480 0.45 24.85 -7.88
N HIS A 481 0.85 23.99 -6.94
CA HIS A 481 0.12 23.77 -5.68
C HIS A 481 1.04 23.82 -4.46
N ARG A 482 0.49 24.04 -3.25
CA ARG A 482 1.28 24.21 -2.00
C ARG A 482 1.79 22.89 -1.38
N GLY A 483 1.78 21.79 -2.09
CA GLY A 483 2.11 20.49 -1.50
C GLY A 483 1.02 19.93 -0.59
N ASP A 484 -0.23 20.35 -0.77
CA ASP A 484 -1.40 19.85 -0.02
C ASP A 484 -1.48 18.32 -0.11
N PRO A 485 -1.35 17.61 1.05
CA PRO A 485 -1.30 16.14 1.06
C PRO A 485 -2.67 15.52 0.75
N VAL A 486 -3.78 16.20 1.03
CA VAL A 486 -5.14 15.71 0.75
C VAL A 486 -5.41 15.78 -0.75
N LEU A 487 -5.12 16.93 -1.37
CA LEU A 487 -5.24 17.09 -2.81
C LEU A 487 -4.30 16.16 -3.56
N SER A 488 -3.04 16.04 -3.14
CA SER A 488 -2.04 15.18 -3.77
C SER A 488 -2.42 13.69 -3.67
N TRP A 489 -2.89 13.26 -2.48
CA TRP A 489 -3.43 11.92 -2.30
C TRP A 489 -4.66 11.66 -3.20
N SER A 490 -5.57 12.61 -3.25
CA SER A 490 -6.75 12.53 -4.11
C SER A 490 -6.36 12.42 -5.59
N MET A 491 -5.44 13.27 -6.05
CA MET A 491 -4.96 13.29 -7.44
C MET A 491 -4.33 11.97 -7.85
N SER A 492 -3.60 11.34 -6.95
CA SER A 492 -2.99 10.02 -7.17
C SER A 492 -4.00 8.86 -7.21
N ASN A 493 -5.23 9.07 -6.77
CA ASN A 493 -6.32 8.09 -6.84
C ASN A 493 -7.24 8.25 -8.07
N VAL A 494 -7.08 9.33 -8.85
CA VAL A 494 -7.95 9.57 -10.00
C VAL A 494 -7.76 8.52 -11.08
N VAL A 495 -8.85 7.82 -11.38
CA VAL A 495 -8.97 6.94 -12.55
C VAL A 495 -9.84 7.64 -13.58
N MET A 496 -9.27 7.88 -14.77
CA MET A 496 -10.04 8.41 -15.89
C MET A 496 -10.82 7.30 -16.59
N GLN A 497 -12.02 7.61 -17.02
CA GLN A 497 -12.77 6.79 -17.96
C GLN A 497 -12.94 7.54 -19.27
N SER A 498 -12.91 6.81 -20.38
CA SER A 498 -13.16 7.34 -21.72
C SER A 498 -14.46 6.80 -22.31
N ASP A 499 -15.09 7.62 -23.16
CA ASP A 499 -16.17 7.18 -24.05
C ASP A 499 -15.63 6.72 -25.41
N ALA A 500 -16.53 6.34 -26.32
CA ALA A 500 -16.19 5.90 -27.67
C ALA A 500 -15.52 7.00 -28.54
N ASN A 501 -15.68 8.27 -28.18
CA ASN A 501 -15.12 9.43 -28.88
C ASN A 501 -13.82 9.93 -28.21
N ALA A 502 -13.21 9.13 -27.33
CA ALA A 502 -12.02 9.48 -26.57
C ALA A 502 -12.19 10.74 -25.66
N ASN A 503 -13.43 11.07 -25.27
CA ASN A 503 -13.65 12.03 -24.20
C ASN A 503 -13.37 11.36 -22.86
N ILE A 504 -12.74 12.10 -21.94
CA ILE A 504 -12.33 11.60 -20.64
C ILE A 504 -13.03 12.34 -19.51
N LYS A 505 -13.28 11.63 -18.41
CA LYS A 505 -13.71 12.22 -17.13
C LYS A 505 -13.28 11.37 -15.95
N PRO A 506 -13.14 11.96 -14.74
CA PRO A 506 -12.88 11.19 -13.52
C PRO A 506 -13.97 10.15 -13.24
N ASN A 507 -13.57 8.97 -12.78
CA ASN A 507 -14.49 7.90 -12.41
C ASN A 507 -14.42 7.59 -10.91
N LYS A 508 -15.29 8.18 -10.10
CA LYS A 508 -15.38 7.97 -8.66
C LYS A 508 -15.58 6.49 -8.26
N LYS A 509 -16.27 5.69 -9.11
CA LYS A 509 -16.55 4.27 -8.83
C LYS A 509 -15.34 3.35 -9.07
N LYS A 510 -14.50 3.68 -10.06
CA LYS A 510 -13.30 2.91 -10.40
C LYS A 510 -12.06 3.39 -9.64
N SER A 511 -12.10 4.58 -9.09
CA SER A 511 -11.02 5.14 -8.25
C SER A 511 -10.93 4.36 -6.94
N PRO A 512 -9.74 3.95 -6.49
CA PRO A 512 -9.56 3.10 -5.30
C PRO A 512 -9.94 3.81 -4.00
N ASN A 513 -9.84 5.13 -3.97
CA ASN A 513 -10.20 5.99 -2.85
C ASN A 513 -10.97 7.24 -3.32
N LYS A 514 -11.23 8.15 -2.39
CA LYS A 514 -11.96 9.38 -2.66
C LYS A 514 -11.15 10.32 -3.55
N ILE A 515 -11.82 10.91 -4.56
CA ILE A 515 -11.22 11.83 -5.52
C ILE A 515 -11.92 13.20 -5.56
N ASP A 516 -12.78 13.47 -4.59
CA ASP A 516 -13.54 14.70 -4.49
C ASP A 516 -12.66 15.97 -4.49
N PRO A 517 -11.50 16.01 -3.79
CA PRO A 517 -10.56 17.12 -3.89
C PRO A 517 -10.05 17.37 -5.32
N SER A 518 -9.74 16.31 -6.07
CA SER A 518 -9.26 16.40 -7.45
C SER A 518 -10.37 16.83 -8.40
N VAL A 519 -11.59 16.38 -8.16
CA VAL A 519 -12.76 16.80 -8.94
C VAL A 519 -13.03 18.27 -8.73
N ALA A 520 -12.95 18.78 -7.48
CA ALA A 520 -13.07 20.20 -7.18
C ALA A 520 -11.98 21.03 -7.88
N ALA A 521 -10.72 20.56 -7.90
CA ALA A 521 -9.63 21.23 -8.59
C ALA A 521 -9.87 21.29 -10.12
N LEU A 522 -10.36 20.19 -10.71
CA LEU A 522 -10.75 20.16 -12.13
C LEU A 522 -11.92 21.07 -12.44
N MET A 523 -12.89 21.20 -11.53
CA MET A 523 -14.02 22.11 -11.69
C MET A 523 -13.56 23.56 -11.61
N ALA A 524 -12.70 23.92 -10.65
CA ALA A 524 -12.12 25.26 -10.57
C ALA A 524 -11.35 25.64 -11.83
N PHE A 525 -10.49 24.74 -12.31
CA PHE A 525 -9.75 24.93 -13.54
C PHE A 525 -10.65 25.00 -14.77
N GLY A 526 -11.65 24.13 -14.87
CA GLY A 526 -12.60 24.14 -16.00
C GLY A 526 -13.53 25.34 -16.02
N THR A 527 -13.83 25.93 -14.84
CA THR A 527 -14.55 27.19 -14.71
C THR A 527 -13.70 28.36 -15.21
N PHE A 528 -12.42 28.39 -14.82
CA PHE A 528 -11.44 29.33 -15.37
C PHE A 528 -11.30 29.21 -16.90
N GLN A 529 -11.12 27.98 -17.40
CA GLN A 529 -10.93 27.74 -18.84
C GLN A 529 -12.12 28.18 -19.69
N ALA A 530 -13.35 28.09 -19.15
CA ALA A 530 -14.56 28.47 -19.88
C ALA A 530 -14.62 29.99 -20.13
N GLU A 531 -14.05 30.81 -19.27
CA GLU A 531 -13.95 32.28 -19.48
C GLU A 531 -12.68 32.70 -20.24
N HIS A 532 -11.69 31.80 -20.36
CA HIS A 532 -10.38 32.11 -20.95
C HIS A 532 -10.02 31.08 -22.04
N GLU A 533 -10.87 30.94 -23.06
CA GLU A 533 -10.63 30.02 -24.16
C GLU A 533 -9.28 30.26 -24.87
N ASP A 534 -8.85 31.52 -24.96
CA ASP A 534 -7.57 31.92 -25.57
C ASP A 534 -6.33 31.47 -24.78
N PHE A 535 -6.45 31.31 -23.45
CA PHE A 535 -5.32 30.85 -22.61
C PHE A 535 -4.86 29.42 -22.94
N ALA A 536 -5.76 28.60 -23.50
CA ALA A 536 -5.44 27.26 -24.01
C ALA A 536 -4.77 27.29 -25.38
N PHE A 537 -5.08 28.28 -26.23
CA PHE A 537 -4.58 28.40 -27.61
C PHE A 537 -3.08 28.79 -27.66
N ASP A 538 -2.67 29.72 -26.81
CA ASP A 538 -1.26 30.20 -26.76
C ASP A 538 -0.25 29.09 -26.39
N ILE A 539 -0.74 28.05 -25.71
CA ILE A 539 0.05 26.88 -25.33
C ILE A 539 0.08 25.82 -26.44
N SER A 540 -0.98 25.72 -27.27
CA SER A 540 -1.06 24.76 -28.37
C SER A 540 -0.17 25.17 -29.56
N ASP A 541 -0.06 26.44 -29.83
CA ASP A 541 0.77 26.97 -30.93
C ASP A 541 2.27 26.82 -30.67
N SER A 542 2.71 26.98 -29.42
CA SER A 542 4.10 26.69 -29.05
C SER A 542 4.49 25.20 -29.20
N HIS A 543 3.51 24.30 -29.22
CA HIS A 543 3.75 22.87 -29.45
C HIS A 543 3.77 22.50 -30.92
N ARG A 544 2.97 23.18 -31.75
CA ARG A 544 3.04 23.07 -33.21
C ARG A 544 4.39 23.57 -33.74
N GLN A 545 4.86 24.72 -33.29
CA GLN A 545 6.19 25.23 -33.69
C GLN A 545 7.31 24.25 -33.32
N LYS A 546 7.32 23.66 -32.13
CA LYS A 546 8.33 22.66 -31.76
C LYS A 546 8.20 21.33 -32.51
N LEU A 547 7.01 20.90 -32.90
CA LEU A 547 6.82 19.70 -33.72
C LEU A 547 7.23 19.94 -35.17
N GLU A 548 7.04 21.15 -35.70
CA GLU A 548 7.52 21.56 -37.04
C GLU A 548 9.06 21.70 -37.07
N GLU A 549 9.69 22.21 -36.02
CA GLU A 549 11.15 22.22 -35.86
C GLU A 549 11.77 20.81 -35.73
N PHE A 550 11.04 19.82 -35.15
CA PHE A 550 11.49 18.42 -35.04
C PHE A 550 11.20 17.58 -36.31
N SER A 551 10.20 17.95 -37.12
CA SER A 551 9.81 17.19 -38.30
C SER A 551 10.57 17.56 -39.58
N GLY A 552 11.39 18.62 -39.56
CA GLY A 552 12.30 18.95 -40.66
C GLY A 552 11.61 19.29 -42.00
N VAL A 553 10.37 19.81 -41.96
CA VAL A 553 9.62 20.28 -43.15
C VAL A 553 9.32 21.76 -43.00
#